data_7da50cc8d3d44d97227b7bfdd9a77d0b
#
_entry.id   7da50cc8d3d44d97227b7bfdd9a77d0b
#
_cell.length_a   1.000
_cell.length_b   1.000
_cell.length_c   1.000
_cell.angle_alpha   90.00
_cell.angle_beta   90.00
_cell.angle_gamma   90.00
#
_symmetry.space_group_name_H-M   'P 1'
#
loop_
_entity.id
_entity.type
_entity.pdbx_description
1 polymer ?
#
loop_
_entity_poly.entity_id
_entity_poly.type
_entity_poly.pdbx_seq_one_letter_code
_entity_poly.pdbx_strand_id
1 'polypeptide(L)'
;MKNKRVETIVFNAIIAAIYIVFTLLFAPFSYSTKLLFIELRISEILLVLTFYNKKYGPGLILGCFVANLLGSDLGPIDWLIGTFQTALSILIYMCVKKLPLSNLKKVVIGSFVNALQCGLIIGSELTYVYCDSSNYFSFFILQFFGVFIGEIIILIIGIVIFEISFKNKELRRLMEIK
;
A
#
# COMPACT_ATOMS: atom_id res chain seq x y z
N MET A 1 -22.19 11.19 24.24
CA MET A 1 -21.23 11.70 23.19
C MET A 1 -20.26 10.58 22.86
N LYS A 2 -20.29 10.00 21.64
CA LYS A 2 -19.26 9.05 21.20
C LYS A 2 -17.91 9.76 21.17
N ASN A 3 -16.92 9.18 21.85
CA ASN A 3 -15.57 9.76 21.86
C ASN A 3 -14.92 9.49 20.50
N LYS A 4 -14.90 10.51 19.61
CA LYS A 4 -14.35 10.41 18.25
C LYS A 4 -12.91 9.88 18.20
N ARG A 5 -12.12 10.11 19.27
CA ARG A 5 -10.75 9.59 19.36
C ARG A 5 -10.74 8.06 19.50
N VAL A 6 -11.60 7.52 20.38
CA VAL A 6 -11.72 6.07 20.57
C VAL A 6 -12.20 5.40 19.28
N GLU A 7 -13.18 5.99 18.60
CA GLU A 7 -13.67 5.47 17.31
C GLU A 7 -12.56 5.43 16.26
N THR A 8 -11.75 6.49 16.14
CA THR A 8 -10.61 6.51 15.20
C THR A 8 -9.56 5.44 15.54
N ILE A 9 -9.26 5.24 16.82
CA ILE A 9 -8.31 4.20 17.27
C ILE A 9 -8.84 2.81 16.91
N VAL A 10 -10.11 2.53 17.16
CA VAL A 10 -10.74 1.24 16.84
C VAL A 10 -10.70 0.97 15.34
N PHE A 11 -11.05 1.95 14.50
CA PHE A 11 -10.96 1.79 13.04
C PHE A 11 -9.53 1.55 12.57
N ASN A 12 -8.54 2.27 13.11
CA ASN A 12 -7.13 2.04 12.76
C ASN A 12 -6.67 0.63 13.17
N ALA A 13 -7.10 0.14 14.34
CA ALA A 13 -6.79 -1.22 14.78
C ALA A 13 -7.40 -2.28 13.84
N ILE A 14 -8.65 -2.08 13.42
CA ILE A 14 -9.32 -2.97 12.46
C ILE A 14 -8.59 -2.97 11.11
N ILE A 15 -8.24 -1.78 10.59
CA ILE A 15 -7.51 -1.65 9.32
C ILE A 15 -6.14 -2.32 9.40
N ALA A 16 -5.40 -2.11 10.51
CA ALA A 16 -4.13 -2.78 10.72
C ALA A 16 -4.29 -4.30 10.73
N ALA A 17 -5.30 -4.82 11.44
CA ALA A 17 -5.58 -6.26 11.48
C ALA A 17 -5.92 -6.83 10.09
N ILE A 18 -6.77 -6.15 9.31
CA ILE A 18 -7.11 -6.56 7.94
C ILE A 18 -5.86 -6.54 7.05
N TYR A 19 -5.03 -5.51 7.16
CA TYR A 19 -3.76 -5.42 6.41
C TYR A 19 -2.85 -6.61 6.71
N ILE A 20 -2.62 -6.91 8.00
CA ILE A 20 -1.79 -8.03 8.45
C ILE A 20 -2.34 -9.35 7.93
N VAL A 21 -3.64 -9.61 8.11
CA VAL A 21 -4.28 -10.85 7.68
C VAL A 21 -4.16 -11.02 6.16
N PHE A 22 -4.42 -10.00 5.37
CA PHE A 22 -4.32 -10.08 3.92
C PHE A 22 -2.88 -10.29 3.46
N THR A 23 -1.90 -9.60 4.06
CA THR A 23 -0.50 -9.79 3.71
C THR A 23 -0.04 -11.23 4.01
N LEU A 24 -0.36 -11.75 5.20
CA LEU A 24 0.08 -13.09 5.63
C LEU A 24 -0.69 -14.21 4.94
N LEU A 25 -2.00 -14.04 4.68
CA LEU A 25 -2.80 -15.03 3.96
C LEU A 25 -2.32 -15.21 2.52
N PHE A 26 -1.87 -14.13 1.89
CA PHE A 26 -1.34 -14.11 0.53
C PHE A 26 0.19 -13.96 0.50
N ALA A 27 0.88 -14.39 1.56
CA ALA A 27 2.33 -14.27 1.70
C ALA A 27 3.12 -14.78 0.47
N PRO A 28 2.76 -15.91 -0.18
CA PRO A 28 3.45 -16.37 -1.38
C PRO A 28 3.42 -15.38 -2.55
N PHE A 29 2.42 -14.52 -2.62
CA PHE A 29 2.30 -13.46 -3.63
C PHE A 29 2.88 -12.13 -3.15
N SER A 30 2.82 -11.87 -1.84
CA SER A 30 3.27 -10.62 -1.22
C SER A 30 4.79 -10.55 -1.01
N TYR A 31 5.47 -11.70 -0.90
CA TYR A 31 6.91 -11.81 -0.63
C TYR A 31 7.64 -12.71 -1.63
N SER A 32 6.98 -13.09 -2.74
CA SER A 32 7.52 -14.08 -3.69
C SER A 32 8.30 -13.45 -4.83
N THR A 33 9.49 -13.02 -4.56
CA THR A 33 10.44 -12.59 -5.59
C THR A 33 11.11 -13.76 -6.33
N LYS A 34 11.01 -14.98 -5.81
CA LYS A 34 11.65 -16.18 -6.39
C LYS A 34 10.79 -16.93 -7.39
N LEU A 35 9.46 -16.85 -7.31
CA LEU A 35 8.53 -17.63 -8.13
C LEU A 35 7.79 -16.78 -9.18
N LEU A 36 7.48 -15.55 -8.85
CA LEU A 36 6.79 -14.61 -9.74
C LEU A 36 7.62 -13.33 -9.78
N PHE A 37 7.96 -12.87 -10.99
CA PHE A 37 8.61 -11.57 -11.20
C PHE A 37 7.70 -10.39 -10.80
N ILE A 38 6.47 -10.66 -10.35
CA ILE A 38 5.47 -9.66 -9.98
C ILE A 38 5.14 -9.87 -8.50
N GLU A 39 5.39 -8.85 -7.68
CA GLU A 39 4.97 -8.81 -6.29
C GLU A 39 3.55 -8.25 -6.21
N LEU A 40 2.61 -9.03 -5.66
CA LEU A 40 1.21 -8.66 -5.50
C LEU A 40 0.86 -8.56 -4.01
N ARG A 41 1.05 -7.40 -3.43
CA ARG A 41 0.72 -7.14 -2.03
C ARG A 41 -0.74 -6.72 -1.88
N ILE A 42 -1.65 -7.71 -1.80
CA ILE A 42 -3.12 -7.50 -1.80
C ILE A 42 -3.58 -6.52 -0.71
N SER A 43 -2.90 -6.49 0.43
CA SER A 43 -3.20 -5.54 1.52
C SER A 43 -3.07 -4.06 1.10
N GLU A 44 -2.30 -3.75 0.05
CA GLU A 44 -2.11 -2.37 -0.42
C GLU A 44 -3.34 -1.79 -1.13
N ILE A 45 -4.35 -2.61 -1.44
CA ILE A 45 -5.70 -2.13 -1.77
C ILE A 45 -6.17 -1.08 -0.75
N LEU A 46 -5.85 -1.28 0.52
CA LEU A 46 -6.26 -0.39 1.61
C LEU A 46 -5.57 0.98 1.57
N LEU A 47 -4.46 1.14 0.85
CA LEU A 47 -3.81 2.45 0.68
C LEU A 47 -4.75 3.48 0.04
N VAL A 48 -5.57 3.03 -0.92
CA VAL A 48 -6.55 3.89 -1.59
C VAL A 48 -7.52 4.52 -0.60
N LEU A 49 -7.81 3.86 0.53
CA LEU A 49 -8.66 4.40 1.59
C LEU A 49 -8.14 5.72 2.15
N THR A 50 -6.81 5.91 2.20
CA THR A 50 -6.20 7.14 2.73
C THR A 50 -6.43 8.34 1.82
N PHE A 51 -6.66 8.13 0.53
CA PHE A 51 -7.11 9.18 -0.36
C PHE A 51 -8.47 9.75 0.07
N TYR A 52 -9.40 8.89 0.50
CA TYR A 52 -10.71 9.33 0.96
C TYR A 52 -10.64 9.91 2.37
N ASN A 53 -9.96 9.24 3.30
CA ASN A 53 -9.81 9.71 4.67
C ASN A 53 -8.43 9.39 5.28
N LYS A 54 -7.59 10.42 5.39
CA LYS A 54 -6.21 10.33 5.92
C LYS A 54 -6.10 9.81 7.36
N LYS A 55 -7.20 9.80 8.13
CA LYS A 55 -7.21 9.32 9.53
C LYS A 55 -6.84 7.84 9.65
N TYR A 56 -6.94 7.08 8.56
CA TYR A 56 -6.65 5.65 8.52
C TYR A 56 -5.19 5.30 8.19
N GLY A 57 -4.40 6.33 7.88
CA GLY A 57 -2.96 6.16 7.60
C GLY A 57 -2.18 5.47 8.72
N PRO A 58 -2.32 5.88 10.00
CA PRO A 58 -1.60 5.23 11.10
C PRO A 58 -1.88 3.72 11.22
N GLY A 59 -3.12 3.28 10.95
CA GLY A 59 -3.48 1.86 10.94
C GLY A 59 -2.76 1.07 9.84
N LEU A 60 -2.62 1.67 8.65
CA LEU A 60 -1.91 1.04 7.53
C LEU A 60 -0.41 0.95 7.80
N ILE A 61 0.21 2.01 8.33
CA ILE A 61 1.64 2.02 8.69
C ILE A 61 1.92 0.93 9.72
N LEU A 62 1.10 0.85 10.79
CA LEU A 62 1.24 -0.18 11.80
C LEU A 62 1.00 -1.58 11.22
N GLY A 63 -0.02 -1.73 10.38
CA GLY A 63 -0.35 -2.99 9.72
C GLY A 63 0.79 -3.47 8.82
N CYS A 64 1.39 -2.59 8.03
CA CYS A 64 2.52 -2.91 7.17
C CYS A 64 3.75 -3.32 8.02
N PHE A 65 4.08 -2.54 9.04
CA PHE A 65 5.22 -2.88 9.92
C PHE A 65 5.08 -4.27 10.55
N VAL A 66 3.91 -4.55 11.14
CA VAL A 66 3.67 -5.85 11.80
C VAL A 66 3.59 -6.99 10.78
N ALA A 67 3.00 -6.77 9.61
CA ALA A 67 2.96 -7.78 8.55
C ALA A 67 4.36 -8.15 8.06
N ASN A 68 5.23 -7.17 7.82
CA ASN A 68 6.61 -7.40 7.40
C ASN A 68 7.44 -8.05 8.54
N LEU A 69 7.21 -7.64 9.79
CA LEU A 69 7.86 -8.25 10.96
C LEU A 69 7.56 -9.76 11.08
N LEU A 70 6.34 -10.17 10.73
CA LEU A 70 5.87 -11.55 10.88
C LEU A 70 6.06 -12.41 9.62
N GLY A 71 6.08 -11.81 8.44
CA GLY A 71 5.98 -12.54 7.17
C GLY A 71 7.18 -12.37 6.23
N SER A 72 8.03 -11.37 6.44
CA SER A 72 9.16 -11.12 5.53
C SER A 72 10.41 -11.88 5.95
N ASP A 73 11.01 -12.59 4.99
CA ASP A 73 12.31 -13.25 5.15
C ASP A 73 13.50 -12.28 5.06
N LEU A 74 13.28 -11.04 4.63
CA LEU A 74 14.32 -10.01 4.48
C LEU A 74 14.72 -9.35 5.81
N GLY A 75 13.92 -9.59 6.86
CA GLY A 75 14.21 -9.11 8.21
C GLY A 75 14.10 -7.58 8.36
N PRO A 76 14.99 -6.94 9.16
CA PRO A 76 14.88 -5.53 9.53
C PRO A 76 14.88 -4.55 8.36
N ILE A 77 15.47 -4.91 7.21
CA ILE A 77 15.50 -4.07 6.01
C ILE A 77 14.08 -3.84 5.51
N ASP A 78 13.32 -4.92 5.27
CA ASP A 78 11.96 -4.83 4.77
C ASP A 78 10.99 -4.21 5.80
N TRP A 79 11.21 -4.46 7.10
CA TRP A 79 10.38 -3.82 8.13
C TRP A 79 10.45 -2.30 8.06
N LEU A 80 11.64 -1.76 7.84
CA LEU A 80 11.87 -0.32 7.79
C LEU A 80 11.51 0.26 6.42
N ILE A 81 12.02 -0.34 5.34
CA ILE A 81 11.84 0.16 3.98
C ILE A 81 10.38 0.03 3.55
N GLY A 82 9.73 -1.11 3.75
CA GLY A 82 8.33 -1.32 3.41
C GLY A 82 7.40 -0.41 4.22
N THR A 83 7.67 -0.20 5.52
CA THR A 83 6.91 0.74 6.35
C THR A 83 7.10 2.18 5.90
N PHE A 84 8.33 2.58 5.58
CA PHE A 84 8.64 3.88 5.02
C PHE A 84 7.93 4.11 3.67
N GLN A 85 7.96 3.10 2.79
CA GLN A 85 7.26 3.12 1.51
C GLN A 85 5.76 3.36 1.71
N THR A 86 5.11 2.61 2.62
CA THR A 86 3.69 2.80 2.95
C THR A 86 3.39 4.21 3.48
N ALA A 87 4.24 4.74 4.36
CA ALA A 87 4.09 6.11 4.87
C ALA A 87 4.20 7.15 3.75
N LEU A 88 5.14 6.97 2.82
CA LEU A 88 5.33 7.85 1.67
C LEU A 88 4.13 7.78 0.70
N SER A 89 3.57 6.59 0.48
CA SER A 89 2.35 6.38 -0.32
C SER A 89 1.16 7.17 0.23
N ILE A 90 0.98 7.17 1.55
CA ILE A 90 -0.04 7.97 2.22
C ILE A 90 0.17 9.46 1.99
N LEU A 91 1.41 9.95 2.08
CA LEU A 91 1.74 11.34 1.81
C LEU A 91 1.45 11.72 0.35
N ILE A 92 1.75 10.85 -0.61
CA ILE A 92 1.44 11.04 -2.03
C ILE A 92 -0.07 11.26 -2.21
N TYR A 93 -0.93 10.39 -1.65
CA TYR A 93 -2.38 10.57 -1.72
C TYR A 93 -2.85 11.87 -1.08
N MET A 94 -2.26 12.26 0.04
CA MET A 94 -2.58 13.55 0.70
C MET A 94 -2.17 14.75 -0.18
N CYS A 95 -1.06 14.68 -0.89
CA CYS A 95 -0.59 15.75 -1.79
C CYS A 95 -1.46 15.83 -3.05
N VAL A 96 -1.73 14.68 -3.69
CA VAL A 96 -2.53 14.61 -4.92
C VAL A 96 -3.98 15.06 -4.66
N LYS A 97 -4.50 14.82 -3.47
CA LYS A 97 -5.83 15.30 -3.07
C LYS A 97 -6.00 16.81 -3.18
N LYS A 98 -4.92 17.60 -3.08
CA LYS A 98 -4.94 19.07 -3.17
C LYS A 98 -5.00 19.59 -4.60
N LEU A 99 -4.80 18.74 -5.63
CA LEU A 99 -4.82 19.17 -7.02
C LEU A 99 -6.22 19.66 -7.45
N PRO A 100 -6.31 20.62 -8.38
CA PRO A 100 -7.59 21.12 -8.90
C PRO A 100 -8.17 20.20 -9.99
N LEU A 101 -8.39 18.92 -9.66
CA LEU A 101 -8.88 17.89 -10.58
C LEU A 101 -10.12 17.19 -9.99
N SER A 102 -10.82 16.40 -10.81
CA SER A 102 -11.89 15.52 -10.30
C SER A 102 -11.33 14.41 -9.39
N ASN A 103 -12.12 13.94 -8.43
CA ASN A 103 -11.66 12.94 -7.46
C ASN A 103 -11.14 11.67 -8.12
N LEU A 104 -11.81 11.18 -9.17
CA LEU A 104 -11.35 10.00 -9.90
C LEU A 104 -9.98 10.24 -10.55
N LYS A 105 -9.77 11.38 -11.21
CA LYS A 105 -8.46 11.72 -11.79
C LYS A 105 -7.38 11.79 -10.73
N LYS A 106 -7.67 12.38 -9.56
CA LYS A 106 -6.72 12.47 -8.44
C LYS A 106 -6.31 11.10 -7.94
N VAL A 107 -7.27 10.21 -7.65
CA VAL A 107 -6.95 8.90 -7.11
C VAL A 107 -6.17 8.05 -8.13
N VAL A 108 -6.49 8.13 -9.42
CA VAL A 108 -5.75 7.45 -10.49
C VAL A 108 -4.32 7.97 -10.59
N ILE A 109 -4.12 9.29 -10.61
CA ILE A 109 -2.78 9.89 -10.62
C ILE A 109 -2.00 9.50 -9.36
N GLY A 110 -2.64 9.57 -8.19
CA GLY A 110 -2.03 9.17 -6.93
C GLY A 110 -1.58 7.70 -6.94
N SER A 111 -2.41 6.82 -7.46
CA SER A 111 -2.09 5.39 -7.58
C SER A 111 -0.93 5.15 -8.56
N PHE A 112 -0.90 5.85 -9.69
CA PHE A 112 0.21 5.76 -10.62
C PHE A 112 1.54 6.23 -10.01
N VAL A 113 1.53 7.37 -9.33
CA VAL A 113 2.73 7.90 -8.64
C VAL A 113 3.16 6.96 -7.50
N ASN A 114 2.19 6.37 -6.77
CA ASN A 114 2.48 5.39 -5.74
C ASN A 114 3.15 4.13 -6.32
N ALA A 115 2.64 3.60 -7.42
CA ALA A 115 3.25 2.43 -8.07
C ALA A 115 4.67 2.73 -8.55
N LEU A 116 4.92 3.90 -9.14
CA LEU A 116 6.28 4.32 -9.53
C LEU A 116 7.21 4.39 -8.32
N GLN A 117 6.78 5.01 -7.24
CA GLN A 117 7.56 5.16 -6.02
C GLN A 117 7.81 3.79 -5.37
N CYS A 118 6.80 2.91 -5.33
CA CYS A 118 6.93 1.55 -4.82
C CYS A 118 7.97 0.76 -5.64
N GLY A 119 7.86 0.77 -6.98
CA GLY A 119 8.82 0.14 -7.87
C GLY A 119 10.25 0.63 -7.65
N LEU A 120 10.46 1.94 -7.44
CA LEU A 120 11.78 2.50 -7.17
C LEU A 120 12.33 2.05 -5.80
N ILE A 121 11.56 2.12 -4.74
CA ILE A 121 12.04 1.83 -3.38
C ILE A 121 12.18 0.32 -3.18
N ILE A 122 11.10 -0.43 -3.37
CA ILE A 122 11.11 -1.88 -3.15
C ILE A 122 11.94 -2.60 -4.21
N GLY A 123 11.87 -2.16 -5.47
CA GLY A 123 12.74 -2.70 -6.53
C GLY A 123 14.22 -2.51 -6.25
N SER A 124 14.62 -1.37 -5.64
CA SER A 124 15.99 -1.13 -5.19
C SER A 124 16.38 -2.02 -4.01
N GLU A 125 15.47 -2.19 -3.03
CA GLU A 125 15.65 -3.08 -1.88
C GLU A 125 15.88 -4.53 -2.33
N LEU A 126 14.99 -5.05 -3.17
CA LEU A 126 15.08 -6.41 -3.69
C LEU A 126 16.36 -6.62 -4.51
N THR A 127 16.76 -5.60 -5.28
CA THR A 127 18.01 -5.65 -6.03
C THR A 127 19.22 -5.69 -5.09
N TYR A 128 19.21 -4.87 -4.06
CA TYR A 128 20.30 -4.85 -3.07
C TYR A 128 20.46 -6.19 -2.36
N VAL A 129 19.35 -6.87 -2.02
CA VAL A 129 19.37 -8.12 -1.27
C VAL A 129 19.67 -9.35 -2.14
N TYR A 130 19.15 -9.39 -3.38
CA TYR A 130 19.17 -10.60 -4.20
C TYR A 130 20.13 -10.57 -5.39
N CYS A 131 20.72 -9.42 -5.74
CA CYS A 131 21.62 -9.34 -6.88
C CYS A 131 23.08 -9.65 -6.52
N ASP A 132 23.60 -10.74 -7.05
CA ASP A 132 25.03 -11.10 -6.95
C ASP A 132 25.85 -10.46 -8.09
N SER A 133 26.01 -9.15 -8.03
CA SER A 133 27.08 -8.29 -8.57
C SER A 133 27.34 -8.09 -10.06
N SER A 134 27.07 -8.97 -11.01
CA SER A 134 27.50 -8.72 -12.41
C SER A 134 26.49 -7.98 -13.30
N ASN A 135 25.21 -7.99 -12.97
CA ASN A 135 24.12 -7.40 -13.76
C ASN A 135 23.13 -6.56 -12.92
N TYR A 136 23.65 -5.78 -11.98
CA TYR A 136 22.86 -5.02 -11.03
C TYR A 136 21.76 -4.16 -11.69
N PHE A 137 22.11 -3.44 -12.76
CA PHE A 137 21.13 -2.57 -13.45
C PHE A 137 20.02 -3.36 -14.14
N SER A 138 20.36 -4.45 -14.82
CA SER A 138 19.34 -5.30 -15.47
C SER A 138 18.40 -5.95 -14.45
N PHE A 139 18.95 -6.39 -13.32
CA PHE A 139 18.18 -6.96 -12.22
C PHE A 139 17.26 -5.91 -11.59
N PHE A 140 17.77 -4.69 -11.35
CA PHE A 140 16.95 -3.57 -10.87
C PHE A 140 15.78 -3.26 -11.80
N ILE A 141 16.00 -3.19 -13.10
CA ILE A 141 14.92 -2.92 -14.07
C ILE A 141 13.84 -4.01 -13.98
N LEU A 142 14.24 -5.26 -13.86
CA LEU A 142 13.30 -6.37 -13.74
C LEU A 142 12.47 -6.25 -12.46
N GLN A 143 13.10 -6.02 -11.31
CA GLN A 143 12.42 -5.84 -10.03
C GLN A 143 11.52 -4.61 -10.02
N PHE A 144 12.02 -3.48 -10.54
CA PHE A 144 11.23 -2.25 -10.67
C PHE A 144 9.91 -2.50 -11.42
N PHE A 145 9.97 -3.10 -12.60
CA PHE A 145 8.76 -3.35 -13.38
C PHE A 145 7.86 -4.41 -12.74
N GLY A 146 8.42 -5.42 -12.11
CA GLY A 146 7.67 -6.44 -11.39
C GLY A 146 6.82 -5.84 -10.26
N VAL A 147 7.44 -5.05 -9.39
CA VAL A 147 6.77 -4.36 -8.29
C VAL A 147 5.81 -3.29 -8.82
N PHE A 148 6.23 -2.47 -9.79
CA PHE A 148 5.40 -1.42 -10.39
C PHE A 148 4.10 -1.95 -11.00
N ILE A 149 4.18 -3.03 -11.79
CA ILE A 149 3.01 -3.64 -12.42
C ILE A 149 2.10 -4.27 -11.36
N GLY A 150 2.68 -4.99 -10.41
CA GLY A 150 1.93 -5.58 -9.30
C GLY A 150 1.15 -4.53 -8.52
N GLU A 151 1.82 -3.45 -8.15
CA GLU A 151 1.25 -2.35 -7.39
C GLU A 151 0.14 -1.62 -8.18
N ILE A 152 0.34 -1.34 -9.46
CA ILE A 152 -0.71 -0.73 -10.31
C ILE A 152 -1.97 -1.59 -10.35
N ILE A 153 -1.83 -2.91 -10.54
CA ILE A 153 -2.97 -3.82 -10.58
C ILE A 153 -3.74 -3.76 -9.26
N ILE A 154 -3.05 -3.85 -8.14
CA ILE A 154 -3.64 -3.84 -6.80
C ILE A 154 -4.34 -2.51 -6.51
N LEU A 155 -3.72 -1.38 -6.84
CA LEU A 155 -4.31 -0.06 -6.61
C LEU A 155 -5.52 0.21 -7.52
N ILE A 156 -5.52 -0.27 -8.77
CA ILE A 156 -6.70 -0.19 -9.65
C ILE A 156 -7.87 -0.99 -9.06
N ILE A 157 -7.62 -2.21 -8.58
CA ILE A 157 -8.62 -3.01 -7.88
C ILE A 157 -9.14 -2.25 -6.66
N GLY A 158 -8.25 -1.63 -5.89
CA GLY A 158 -8.60 -0.79 -4.74
C GLY A 158 -9.50 0.38 -5.11
N ILE A 159 -9.19 1.10 -6.19
CA ILE A 159 -10.03 2.20 -6.69
C ILE A 159 -11.44 1.69 -7.01
N VAL A 160 -11.55 0.59 -7.76
CA VAL A 160 -12.86 0.02 -8.14
C VAL A 160 -13.67 -0.38 -6.91
N ILE A 161 -13.04 -1.09 -5.97
CA ILE A 161 -13.69 -1.53 -4.73
C ILE A 161 -14.20 -0.33 -3.93
N PHE A 162 -13.38 0.70 -3.70
CA PHE A 162 -13.78 1.83 -2.88
C PHE A 162 -14.76 2.76 -3.60
N GLU A 163 -14.63 2.99 -4.90
CA GLU A 163 -15.62 3.75 -5.66
C GLU A 163 -17.02 3.10 -5.63
N ILE A 164 -17.09 1.76 -5.73
CA ILE A 164 -18.35 1.02 -5.62
C ILE A 164 -18.88 1.07 -4.17
N SER A 165 -18.02 0.79 -3.20
CA SER A 165 -18.38 0.72 -1.79
C SER A 165 -18.92 2.07 -1.27
N PHE A 166 -18.31 3.18 -1.70
CA PHE A 166 -18.70 4.53 -1.25
C PHE A 166 -19.91 5.12 -2.00
N LYS A 167 -20.51 4.38 -2.93
CA LYS A 167 -21.89 4.67 -3.39
C LYS A 167 -22.91 4.43 -2.27
N ASN A 168 -22.60 3.52 -1.34
CA ASN A 168 -23.43 3.31 -0.15
C ASN A 168 -23.24 4.46 0.85
N LYS A 169 -24.33 5.25 1.04
CA LYS A 169 -24.33 6.43 1.92
C LYS A 169 -24.06 6.09 3.39
N GLU A 170 -24.54 4.94 3.86
CA GLU A 170 -24.31 4.46 5.23
C GLU A 170 -22.83 4.17 5.47
N LEU A 171 -22.19 3.43 4.58
CA LEU A 171 -20.76 3.11 4.68
C LEU A 171 -19.90 4.39 4.62
N ARG A 172 -20.23 5.29 3.70
CA ARG A 172 -19.55 6.58 3.58
C ARG A 172 -19.67 7.42 4.85
N ARG A 173 -20.83 7.41 5.50
CA ARG A 173 -21.07 8.10 6.77
C ARG A 173 -20.29 7.46 7.92
N LEU A 174 -20.31 6.13 8.02
CA LEU A 174 -19.57 5.38 9.03
C LEU A 174 -18.07 5.65 8.96
N MET A 175 -17.52 5.72 7.75
CA MET A 175 -16.09 5.97 7.54
C MET A 175 -15.74 7.47 7.48
N GLU A 176 -16.64 8.38 7.85
CA GLU A 176 -16.44 9.84 7.83
C GLU A 176 -15.85 10.36 6.51
N ILE A 177 -16.27 9.79 5.38
CA ILE A 177 -15.81 10.18 4.05
C ILE A 177 -16.69 11.31 3.52
N LYS A 178 -16.03 12.44 3.19
CA LYS A 178 -16.69 13.63 2.65
C LYS A 178 -16.80 13.60 1.15
#